data_9a52b7305194ef56772c8fb6665e587e
#
_entry.id   9a52b7305194ef56772c8fb6665e587e
#
_cell.length_a   1.000
_cell.length_b   1.000
_cell.length_c   1.000
_cell.angle_alpha   90.00
_cell.angle_beta   90.00
_cell.angle_gamma   90.00
#
_symmetry.space_group_name_H-M   'P 1'
#
loop_
_entity.id
_entity.type
_entity.pdbx_description
1 polymer ?
#
loop_
_entity_poly.entity_id
_entity_poly.type
_entity_poly.pdbx_seq_one_letter_code
_entity_poly.pdbx_strand_id
1 'polypeptide(L)'
;MANVNFLPDDQQNDGGGMTRREAIGDGAKLVIAAGIGAQIMAATGADTAVAKQVRSIAGRAANKPGYGKLVSTMNGKMQLPKGFEVFQFGIADTPMSDGLKTPRCHDGSTVFKDKQGRLTLIRNQELAGLGHSIGPKNAYDRNAKGGVTATTLDPKTGKVLGSALVLNGTDNNCNGGRTPWGTWLTCEESTVGKYKGYEKEHGYVFEVPAGASSPIDPKPIKAMGRFTHEACAIDPRTGIVYMTEDNGPDGFYRYIPNHPGQLHRGGKLQMLAVKGRSKYDTVHGQTVGEKLPCEWVTIDDPDPEDAERHPTRVYDQGREKGAARFLGLEGANWGQGSVWFTASESGDMLAGQVWKYTPHKNLKKGTLELMFESDDRKVLDEPDAIVVSPRGGVLLCEDGDGEDGGTNYIRILTPAGKMETFAKNTTKIPGENKNPGVTEWSGACYSPDGKWLFVNLYHPGRSYAITGPWDKGWL
;
A
#
# COMPACT_ATOMS: atom_id res chain seq x y z
N MET A 1 -3.88 32.77 16.01
CA MET A 1 -3.87 32.25 17.39
C MET A 1 -5.14 31.43 17.55
N ALA A 2 -5.05 30.14 17.48
CA ALA A 2 -6.08 29.21 17.94
C ALA A 2 -5.35 27.93 18.32
N ASN A 3 -5.37 27.64 19.61
CA ASN A 3 -4.75 26.47 20.24
C ASN A 3 -5.53 25.20 19.82
N VAL A 4 -4.84 24.22 19.32
CA VAL A 4 -5.36 22.85 19.27
C VAL A 4 -4.89 22.19 20.56
N ASN A 5 -5.84 21.98 21.49
CA ASN A 5 -5.63 21.22 22.71
C ASN A 5 -5.71 19.73 22.38
N PHE A 6 -4.62 19.04 22.56
CA PHE A 6 -4.64 17.60 22.80
C PHE A 6 -5.21 17.35 24.20
N LEU A 7 -6.18 16.45 24.29
CA LEU A 7 -6.68 15.96 25.58
C LEU A 7 -5.63 15.03 26.18
N PRO A 8 -5.35 15.10 27.49
CA PRO A 8 -4.42 14.22 28.16
C PRO A 8 -5.06 12.85 28.44
N ASP A 9 -4.29 11.81 28.25
CA ASP A 9 -4.53 10.48 28.80
C ASP A 9 -4.50 10.56 30.34
N ASP A 10 -5.62 10.28 30.96
CA ASP A 10 -5.69 9.91 32.37
C ASP A 10 -6.20 8.48 32.46
N GLN A 11 -5.29 7.57 32.76
CA GLN A 11 -5.57 6.48 33.70
C GLN A 11 -4.26 5.83 34.15
N GLN A 12 -3.85 6.19 35.36
CA GLN A 12 -2.92 5.41 36.15
C GLN A 12 -3.49 4.02 36.42
N ASN A 13 -2.71 3.00 36.20
CA ASN A 13 -2.83 1.75 36.92
C ASN A 13 -1.42 1.25 37.29
N ASP A 14 -1.15 1.30 38.60
CA ASP A 14 0.07 0.77 39.23
C ASP A 14 0.09 -0.76 39.11
N GLY A 15 1.08 -1.28 38.41
CA GLY A 15 1.39 -2.70 38.37
C GLY A 15 2.70 -2.91 37.64
N GLY A 16 3.81 -3.04 38.39
CA GLY A 16 5.16 -3.17 37.87
C GLY A 16 5.29 -4.25 36.78
N GLY A 17 5.48 -3.80 35.57
CA GLY A 17 5.87 -4.60 34.43
C GLY A 17 7.08 -3.95 33.77
N MET A 18 8.17 -4.71 33.61
CA MET A 18 9.39 -4.29 32.95
C MET A 18 9.10 -3.69 31.57
N THR A 19 9.75 -2.57 31.28
CA THR A 19 9.76 -1.95 29.95
C THR A 19 10.39 -2.91 28.94
N ARG A 20 9.88 -2.91 27.69
CA ARG A 20 10.32 -3.77 26.57
C ARG A 20 11.84 -3.74 26.28
N ARG A 21 12.60 -2.84 26.91
CA ARG A 21 14.05 -2.72 26.76
C ARG A 21 14.89 -3.61 27.70
N GLU A 22 14.31 -4.22 28.73
CA GLU A 22 15.07 -4.98 29.74
C GLU A 22 15.05 -6.50 29.57
N ALA A 23 14.36 -7.01 28.55
CA ALA A 23 14.21 -8.46 28.34
C ALA A 23 15.15 -9.06 27.29
N ILE A 24 16.09 -8.30 26.70
CA ILE A 24 17.05 -8.83 25.72
C ILE A 24 18.46 -8.54 26.23
N GLY A 25 18.92 -9.39 27.14
CA GLY A 25 20.30 -9.54 27.55
C GLY A 25 20.91 -10.80 26.90
N ASP A 26 22.02 -10.60 26.24
CA ASP A 26 23.07 -11.57 25.88
C ASP A 26 22.70 -12.95 25.33
N GLY A 27 22.94 -13.16 24.04
CA GLY A 27 22.96 -14.49 23.42
C GLY A 27 23.37 -14.55 21.96
N ALA A 28 24.67 -14.63 21.75
CA ALA A 28 25.33 -15.28 20.60
C ALA A 28 25.15 -14.71 19.19
N LYS A 29 26.15 -13.98 18.75
CA LYS A 29 26.53 -13.75 17.35
C LYS A 29 26.76 -15.10 16.65
N LEU A 30 26.00 -15.39 15.58
CA LEU A 30 26.41 -16.37 14.58
C LEU A 30 26.33 -15.71 13.20
N VAL A 31 27.50 -15.47 12.64
CA VAL A 31 27.70 -15.10 11.24
C VAL A 31 27.44 -16.33 10.40
N ILE A 32 26.44 -16.32 9.54
CA ILE A 32 26.35 -17.25 8.40
C ILE A 32 26.23 -16.43 7.13
N ALA A 33 27.35 -16.40 6.44
CA ALA A 33 27.51 -15.77 5.14
C ALA A 33 26.75 -16.50 4.02
N ALA A 34 26.40 -15.71 3.01
CA ALA A 34 25.86 -16.14 1.73
C ALA A 34 26.46 -17.47 1.21
N GLY A 35 25.61 -18.42 0.86
CA GLY A 35 26.11 -19.64 0.20
C GLY A 35 25.12 -20.81 -0.01
N ILE A 36 23.82 -20.69 0.20
CA ILE A 36 22.92 -21.87 0.09
C ILE A 36 22.06 -21.88 -1.20
N GLY A 37 22.07 -20.84 -2.01
CA GLY A 37 21.34 -20.83 -3.29
C GLY A 37 21.89 -21.73 -4.41
N ALA A 38 23.12 -22.24 -4.29
CA ALA A 38 23.81 -22.91 -5.39
C ALA A 38 23.93 -24.44 -5.29
N GLN A 39 23.56 -25.07 -4.17
CA GLN A 39 23.86 -26.51 -3.96
C GLN A 39 22.66 -27.47 -4.11
N ILE A 40 21.42 -27.00 -4.26
CA ILE A 40 20.25 -27.91 -4.41
C ILE A 40 19.97 -28.28 -5.89
N MET A 41 20.65 -27.69 -6.87
CA MET A 41 20.42 -27.94 -8.32
C MET A 41 21.38 -28.94 -8.95
N ALA A 42 22.24 -29.60 -8.18
CA ALA A 42 23.24 -30.55 -8.72
C ALA A 42 22.78 -32.03 -8.74
N ALA A 43 21.57 -32.35 -8.26
CA ALA A 43 21.16 -33.76 -8.06
C ALA A 43 20.10 -34.29 -9.04
N THR A 44 19.62 -33.49 -10.02
CA THR A 44 18.70 -34.02 -11.05
C THR A 44 19.16 -33.59 -12.44
N GLY A 45 19.76 -34.54 -13.14
CA GLY A 45 20.23 -34.36 -14.52
C GLY A 45 19.10 -34.31 -15.55
N ALA A 46 18.33 -33.21 -15.57
CA ALA A 46 17.35 -32.93 -16.62
C ALA A 46 17.62 -31.51 -17.19
N ASP A 47 18.45 -31.44 -18.22
CA ASP A 47 18.60 -30.27 -19.09
C ASP A 47 17.34 -30.11 -19.96
N THR A 48 16.26 -29.60 -19.42
CA THR A 48 15.10 -29.23 -20.21
C THR A 48 15.24 -27.79 -20.73
N ALA A 49 14.67 -27.52 -21.90
CA ALA A 49 14.65 -26.19 -22.51
C ALA A 49 14.13 -25.10 -21.54
N VAL A 50 13.23 -25.50 -20.60
CA VAL A 50 12.69 -24.64 -19.55
C VAL A 50 13.78 -24.24 -18.53
N ALA A 51 14.67 -25.17 -18.13
CA ALA A 51 15.77 -24.87 -17.20
C ALA A 51 16.81 -23.93 -17.87
N LYS A 52 17.06 -24.09 -19.17
CA LYS A 52 17.91 -23.16 -19.93
C LYS A 52 17.28 -21.79 -20.07
N GLN A 53 15.98 -21.71 -20.28
CA GLN A 53 15.25 -20.44 -20.38
C GLN A 53 15.20 -19.71 -19.03
N VAL A 54 14.96 -20.43 -17.92
CA VAL A 54 14.99 -19.87 -16.55
C VAL A 54 16.41 -19.40 -16.20
N ARG A 55 17.46 -20.19 -16.54
CA ARG A 55 18.86 -19.76 -16.37
C ARG A 55 19.23 -18.57 -17.24
N SER A 56 18.68 -18.45 -18.46
CA SER A 56 18.93 -17.29 -19.34
C SER A 56 18.21 -16.02 -18.85
N ILE A 57 17.03 -16.18 -18.28
CA ILE A 57 16.27 -15.07 -17.65
C ILE A 57 16.95 -14.65 -16.35
N ALA A 58 17.36 -15.59 -15.51
CA ALA A 58 18.12 -15.32 -14.27
C ALA A 58 19.50 -14.70 -14.58
N GLY A 59 20.20 -15.19 -15.63
CA GLY A 59 21.48 -14.65 -16.06
C GLY A 59 21.39 -13.24 -16.68
N ARG A 60 20.28 -12.92 -17.37
CA ARG A 60 20.00 -11.55 -17.83
C ARG A 60 19.56 -10.64 -16.68
N ALA A 61 18.89 -11.18 -15.66
CA ALA A 61 18.50 -10.46 -14.45
C ALA A 61 19.73 -10.06 -13.61
N ALA A 62 20.79 -10.87 -13.58
CA ALA A 62 21.97 -10.64 -12.73
C ALA A 62 22.84 -9.43 -13.13
N ASN A 63 22.60 -8.77 -14.27
CA ASN A 63 23.52 -7.77 -14.84
C ASN A 63 22.95 -6.37 -15.10
N LYS A 64 21.88 -5.95 -14.40
CA LYS A 64 21.51 -4.53 -14.48
C LYS A 64 22.45 -3.71 -13.59
N PRO A 65 23.07 -2.62 -14.11
CA PRO A 65 24.06 -1.85 -13.35
C PRO A 65 23.49 -1.07 -12.17
N GLY A 66 22.14 -1.02 -12.05
CA GLY A 66 21.45 -0.17 -11.09
C GLY A 66 21.41 1.29 -11.54
N TYR A 67 20.70 2.11 -10.77
CA TYR A 67 20.51 3.52 -11.13
C TYR A 67 21.68 4.42 -10.68
N GLY A 68 22.58 3.92 -9.84
CA GLY A 68 23.73 4.66 -9.33
C GLY A 68 23.41 5.54 -8.12
N LYS A 69 24.34 6.46 -7.82
CA LYS A 69 24.25 7.31 -6.62
C LYS A 69 23.14 8.34 -6.73
N LEU A 70 22.50 8.60 -5.59
CA LEU A 70 21.52 9.67 -5.45
C LEU A 70 22.19 11.04 -5.52
N VAL A 71 21.55 11.98 -6.20
CA VAL A 71 21.95 13.39 -6.30
C VAL A 71 20.77 14.29 -5.89
N SER A 72 21.09 15.41 -5.29
CA SER A 72 20.06 16.39 -4.85
C SER A 72 19.31 16.96 -6.06
N THR A 73 17.99 17.03 -5.94
CA THR A 73 17.10 17.63 -6.95
C THR A 73 16.00 18.44 -6.23
N MET A 74 15.10 19.09 -6.99
CA MET A 74 13.99 19.88 -6.44
C MET A 74 14.41 20.92 -5.40
N ASN A 75 15.56 21.60 -5.64
CA ASN A 75 16.12 22.57 -4.68
C ASN A 75 16.38 21.96 -3.28
N GLY A 76 16.89 20.74 -3.23
CA GLY A 76 17.24 20.06 -1.99
C GLY A 76 16.08 19.37 -1.27
N LYS A 77 14.90 19.22 -1.89
CA LYS A 77 13.75 18.56 -1.26
C LYS A 77 13.69 17.05 -1.48
N MET A 78 14.48 16.56 -2.42
CA MET A 78 14.52 15.15 -2.80
C MET A 78 15.90 14.80 -3.35
N GLN A 79 16.29 13.53 -3.23
CA GLN A 79 17.44 12.97 -3.95
C GLN A 79 16.97 11.82 -4.85
N LEU A 80 17.42 11.82 -6.09
CA LEU A 80 17.18 10.80 -7.12
C LEU A 80 18.49 10.40 -7.79
N PRO A 81 18.56 9.23 -8.46
CA PRO A 81 19.72 8.88 -9.26
C PRO A 81 19.92 9.86 -10.42
N LYS A 82 21.19 10.05 -10.82
CA LYS A 82 21.52 10.97 -11.92
C LYS A 82 20.82 10.56 -13.23
N GLY A 83 20.18 11.53 -13.89
CA GLY A 83 19.50 11.35 -15.18
C GLY A 83 18.00 11.12 -15.05
N PHE A 84 17.47 11.07 -13.84
CA PHE A 84 16.03 11.13 -13.61
C PHE A 84 15.56 12.58 -13.54
N GLU A 85 14.38 12.82 -14.11
CA GLU A 85 13.67 14.11 -14.08
C GLU A 85 12.44 13.97 -13.22
N VAL A 86 12.09 15.03 -12.49
CA VAL A 86 10.94 15.06 -11.59
C VAL A 86 10.14 16.32 -11.79
N PHE A 87 8.81 16.18 -11.85
CA PHE A 87 7.84 17.28 -11.95
C PHE A 87 6.92 17.23 -10.74
N GLN A 88 6.75 18.35 -10.07
CA GLN A 88 5.86 18.48 -8.92
C GLN A 88 4.52 19.06 -9.36
N PHE A 89 3.42 18.51 -8.82
CA PHE A 89 2.06 18.99 -9.07
C PHE A 89 1.14 18.65 -7.89
N GLY A 90 -0.14 19.04 -7.97
CA GLY A 90 -1.14 18.72 -6.95
C GLY A 90 -0.72 19.16 -5.56
N ILE A 91 -0.20 20.39 -5.44
CA ILE A 91 0.25 20.93 -4.15
C ILE A 91 -0.96 21.26 -3.29
N ALA A 92 -1.00 20.78 -2.06
CA ALA A 92 -2.06 21.07 -1.11
C ALA A 92 -2.30 22.58 -0.96
N ASP A 93 -3.55 22.93 -0.71
CA ASP A 93 -4.06 24.31 -0.55
C ASP A 93 -4.02 25.17 -1.84
N THR A 94 -3.50 24.66 -2.97
CA THR A 94 -3.56 25.35 -4.27
C THR A 94 -4.90 25.13 -4.97
N PRO A 95 -5.36 26.10 -5.81
CA PRO A 95 -6.62 25.94 -6.52
C PRO A 95 -6.63 24.77 -7.50
N MET A 96 -7.71 24.01 -7.53
CA MET A 96 -8.06 23.04 -8.57
C MET A 96 -8.95 23.69 -9.65
N SER A 97 -9.14 22.98 -10.78
CA SER A 97 -9.93 23.51 -11.90
C SER A 97 -11.43 23.60 -11.61
N ASP A 98 -11.93 22.86 -10.62
CA ASP A 98 -13.31 22.90 -10.14
C ASP A 98 -13.59 24.04 -9.13
N GLY A 99 -12.59 24.85 -8.81
CA GLY A 99 -12.68 25.97 -7.87
C GLY A 99 -12.45 25.57 -6.40
N LEU A 100 -12.28 24.31 -6.10
CA LEU A 100 -11.89 23.84 -4.76
C LEU A 100 -10.38 23.97 -4.56
N LYS A 101 -9.93 23.87 -3.32
CA LYS A 101 -8.51 23.74 -3.01
C LYS A 101 -8.10 22.27 -3.07
N THR A 102 -6.89 22.01 -3.54
CA THR A 102 -6.26 20.69 -3.45
C THR A 102 -6.21 20.27 -1.98
N PRO A 103 -6.83 19.14 -1.59
CA PRO A 103 -6.80 18.70 -0.21
C PRO A 103 -5.38 18.25 0.21
N ARG A 104 -5.16 18.09 1.51
CA ARG A 104 -3.92 17.57 2.11
C ARG A 104 -3.95 16.05 2.22
N CYS A 105 -2.93 15.46 2.82
CA CYS A 105 -2.82 14.03 3.09
C CYS A 105 -3.02 13.21 1.82
N HIS A 106 -2.06 13.36 0.91
CA HIS A 106 -2.07 12.66 -0.37
C HIS A 106 -1.63 11.22 -0.17
N ASP A 107 -2.48 10.28 -0.54
CA ASP A 107 -2.17 8.88 -0.39
C ASP A 107 -2.45 8.06 -1.65
N GLY A 108 -3.00 6.86 -1.53
CA GLY A 108 -3.16 5.88 -2.60
C GLY A 108 -3.53 6.48 -3.94
N SER A 109 -2.83 6.07 -4.98
CA SER A 109 -3.06 6.65 -6.30
C SER A 109 -2.88 5.67 -7.44
N THR A 110 -3.49 5.99 -8.58
CA THR A 110 -3.31 5.27 -9.84
C THR A 110 -3.42 6.20 -11.04
N VAL A 111 -2.84 5.76 -12.17
CA VAL A 111 -2.87 6.51 -13.41
C VAL A 111 -3.59 5.75 -14.51
N PHE A 112 -4.53 6.41 -15.16
CA PHE A 112 -5.20 5.95 -16.37
C PHE A 112 -4.75 6.77 -17.58
N LYS A 113 -4.82 6.15 -18.76
CA LYS A 113 -4.57 6.82 -20.03
C LYS A 113 -5.87 6.88 -20.82
N ASP A 114 -6.28 8.08 -21.22
CA ASP A 114 -7.48 8.28 -22.02
C ASP A 114 -7.24 8.02 -23.52
N LYS A 115 -8.32 8.11 -24.32
CA LYS A 115 -8.27 7.91 -25.77
C LYS A 115 -7.42 8.96 -26.51
N GLN A 116 -7.21 10.13 -25.91
CA GLN A 116 -6.37 11.21 -26.43
C GLN A 116 -4.91 11.06 -26.02
N GLY A 117 -4.60 10.04 -25.20
CA GLY A 117 -3.27 9.76 -24.69
C GLY A 117 -2.89 10.55 -23.45
N ARG A 118 -3.79 11.36 -22.88
CA ARG A 118 -3.56 12.12 -21.64
C ARG A 118 -3.55 11.15 -20.46
N LEU A 119 -2.82 11.50 -19.41
CA LEU A 119 -2.75 10.72 -18.17
C LEU A 119 -3.65 11.36 -17.12
N THR A 120 -4.50 10.57 -16.48
CA THR A 120 -5.31 11.00 -15.34
C THR A 120 -4.85 10.25 -14.10
N LEU A 121 -4.22 10.96 -13.16
CA LEU A 121 -3.94 10.48 -11.81
C LEU A 121 -5.21 10.60 -10.98
N ILE A 122 -5.69 9.49 -10.44
CA ILE A 122 -6.70 9.44 -9.38
C ILE A 122 -5.95 9.24 -8.08
N ARG A 123 -6.24 10.06 -7.06
CA ARG A 123 -5.51 10.10 -5.81
C ARG A 123 -6.45 10.27 -4.64
N ASN A 124 -6.27 9.45 -3.62
CA ASN A 124 -6.94 9.51 -2.35
C ASN A 124 -6.50 10.71 -1.51
N GLN A 125 -7.37 11.15 -0.64
CA GLN A 125 -7.13 12.16 0.39
C GLN A 125 -7.47 11.51 1.73
N GLU A 126 -6.45 11.08 2.42
CA GLU A 126 -6.55 10.39 3.70
C GLU A 126 -6.79 11.39 4.83
N LEU A 127 -7.98 11.92 4.84
CA LEU A 127 -8.44 12.90 5.82
C LEU A 127 -9.42 12.24 6.77
N ALA A 128 -8.97 12.01 7.99
CA ALA A 128 -9.75 11.38 9.06
C ALA A 128 -10.47 12.37 9.96
N GLY A 129 -11.48 11.87 10.65
CA GLY A 129 -12.18 12.55 11.74
C GLY A 129 -13.30 13.49 11.29
N LEU A 130 -14.14 13.86 12.24
CA LEU A 130 -15.29 14.74 12.01
C LEU A 130 -14.87 16.11 11.45
N GLY A 131 -15.68 16.62 10.52
CA GLY A 131 -15.48 17.94 9.92
C GLY A 131 -16.54 18.24 8.88
N HIS A 132 -16.11 18.77 7.74
CA HIS A 132 -16.97 19.02 6.59
C HIS A 132 -16.38 18.33 5.37
N SER A 133 -17.25 17.76 4.54
CA SER A 133 -16.83 17.20 3.25
C SER A 133 -16.09 18.24 2.40
N ILE A 134 -15.13 17.77 1.57
CA ILE A 134 -14.24 18.62 0.76
C ILE A 134 -15.03 19.59 -0.13
N GLY A 135 -16.12 19.12 -0.70
CA GLY A 135 -16.97 19.90 -1.59
C GLY A 135 -18.46 19.79 -1.24
N PRO A 136 -19.30 20.68 -1.76
CA PRO A 136 -20.72 20.75 -1.40
C PRO A 136 -21.60 19.69 -2.09
N LYS A 137 -21.08 18.96 -3.09
CA LYS A 137 -21.90 18.07 -3.94
C LYS A 137 -21.58 16.60 -3.69
N ASN A 138 -22.64 15.78 -3.73
CA ASN A 138 -22.54 14.31 -3.72
C ASN A 138 -21.63 13.76 -2.62
N ALA A 139 -21.69 14.31 -1.41
CA ALA A 139 -20.98 13.74 -0.28
C ALA A 139 -21.64 12.44 0.16
N TYR A 140 -20.85 11.40 0.41
CA TYR A 140 -21.32 10.20 1.09
C TYR A 140 -21.80 10.54 2.49
N ASP A 141 -20.96 11.23 3.24
CA ASP A 141 -21.25 11.80 4.55
C ASP A 141 -20.80 13.27 4.55
N ARG A 142 -21.65 14.18 5.03
CA ARG A 142 -21.32 15.62 5.07
C ARG A 142 -20.36 15.96 6.21
N ASN A 143 -20.25 15.08 7.19
CA ASN A 143 -19.39 15.22 8.36
C ASN A 143 -18.03 14.53 8.19
N ALA A 144 -17.78 13.84 7.07
CA ALA A 144 -16.52 13.17 6.76
C ALA A 144 -15.65 14.01 5.82
N LYS A 145 -14.35 14.04 6.09
CA LYS A 145 -13.38 14.94 5.41
C LYS A 145 -12.66 14.32 4.23
N GLY A 146 -12.71 12.99 4.09
CA GLY A 146 -12.00 12.26 3.04
C GLY A 146 -12.63 12.39 1.67
N GLY A 147 -11.93 11.85 0.68
CA GLY A 147 -12.37 11.87 -0.71
C GLY A 147 -11.28 11.50 -1.70
N VAL A 148 -11.59 11.66 -2.97
CA VAL A 148 -10.67 11.33 -4.09
C VAL A 148 -10.65 12.46 -5.09
N THR A 149 -9.44 12.84 -5.55
CA THR A 149 -9.25 13.82 -6.61
C THR A 149 -8.74 13.16 -7.90
N ALA A 150 -9.06 13.77 -9.05
CA ALA A 150 -8.50 13.41 -10.35
C ALA A 150 -7.70 14.58 -10.92
N THR A 151 -6.47 14.32 -11.40
CA THR A 151 -5.60 15.31 -12.04
C THR A 151 -5.20 14.80 -13.42
N THR A 152 -5.56 15.54 -14.45
CA THR A 152 -5.20 15.21 -15.84
C THR A 152 -3.91 15.90 -16.24
N LEU A 153 -3.00 15.15 -16.83
CA LEU A 153 -1.64 15.56 -17.20
C LEU A 153 -1.36 15.32 -18.69
N ASP A 154 -0.61 16.22 -19.29
CA ASP A 154 0.01 15.99 -20.60
C ASP A 154 1.19 15.03 -20.45
N PRO A 155 1.17 13.83 -21.10
CA PRO A 155 2.23 12.84 -20.95
C PRO A 155 3.57 13.25 -21.57
N LYS A 156 3.62 14.30 -22.41
CA LYS A 156 4.86 14.77 -23.02
C LYS A 156 5.59 15.77 -22.16
N THR A 157 4.83 16.60 -21.44
CA THR A 157 5.38 17.74 -20.71
C THR A 157 5.23 17.63 -19.19
N GLY A 158 4.43 16.66 -18.71
CA GLY A 158 4.05 16.57 -17.28
C GLY A 158 3.12 17.70 -16.80
N LYS A 159 2.68 18.60 -17.72
CA LYS A 159 1.86 19.76 -17.37
C LYS A 159 0.46 19.33 -16.94
N VAL A 160 -0.04 19.91 -15.85
CA VAL A 160 -1.43 19.74 -15.40
C VAL A 160 -2.37 20.43 -16.38
N LEU A 161 -3.35 19.70 -16.91
CA LEU A 161 -4.40 20.18 -17.82
C LEU A 161 -5.70 20.49 -17.09
N GLY A 162 -5.92 19.86 -15.94
CA GLY A 162 -7.09 20.07 -15.09
C GLY A 162 -7.06 19.16 -13.86
N SER A 163 -7.81 19.56 -12.83
CA SER A 163 -7.97 18.79 -11.60
C SER A 163 -9.34 19.03 -10.98
N ALA A 164 -9.94 18.01 -10.37
CA ALA A 164 -11.23 18.08 -9.73
C ALA A 164 -11.39 17.03 -8.61
N LEU A 165 -12.29 17.33 -7.67
CA LEU A 165 -12.83 16.36 -6.74
C LEU A 165 -13.73 15.36 -7.48
N VAL A 166 -13.58 14.05 -7.25
CA VAL A 166 -14.34 13.01 -7.96
C VAL A 166 -15.07 12.04 -7.03
N LEU A 167 -14.67 11.95 -5.76
CA LEU A 167 -15.41 11.31 -4.68
C LEU A 167 -15.34 12.20 -3.45
N ASN A 168 -16.41 12.29 -2.67
CA ASN A 168 -16.56 13.29 -1.62
C ASN A 168 -17.24 12.70 -0.39
N GLY A 169 -16.74 13.09 0.80
CA GLY A 169 -17.37 12.75 2.07
C GLY A 169 -17.23 11.30 2.47
N THR A 170 -16.15 10.66 2.08
CA THR A 170 -15.64 9.41 2.65
C THR A 170 -14.71 9.73 3.83
N ASP A 171 -14.30 8.75 4.61
CA ASP A 171 -13.42 8.95 5.76
C ASP A 171 -12.12 8.18 5.61
N ASN A 172 -10.99 8.84 5.88
CA ASN A 172 -9.66 8.22 5.88
C ASN A 172 -9.38 7.35 4.66
N ASN A 173 -9.47 7.95 3.46
CA ASN A 173 -9.16 7.21 2.23
C ASN A 173 -7.64 7.00 2.12
N CYS A 174 -7.18 5.86 2.59
CA CYS A 174 -5.78 5.48 2.58
C CYS A 174 -5.34 5.01 1.19
N ASN A 175 -5.13 3.76 0.97
CA ASN A 175 -4.71 3.24 -0.32
C ASN A 175 -5.91 2.70 -1.14
N GLY A 176 -5.68 1.74 -2.00
CA GLY A 176 -6.72 1.17 -2.86
C GLY A 176 -6.17 0.29 -3.96
N GLY A 177 -6.90 0.18 -5.08
CA GLY A 177 -6.50 -0.69 -6.17
C GLY A 177 -7.05 -0.32 -7.54
N ARG A 178 -6.17 -0.38 -8.56
CA ARG A 178 -6.58 -0.21 -9.96
C ARG A 178 -7.26 -1.45 -10.49
N THR A 179 -8.46 -1.30 -11.04
CA THR A 179 -9.17 -2.40 -11.67
C THR A 179 -8.79 -2.58 -13.14
N PRO A 180 -8.87 -3.80 -13.68
CA PRO A 180 -8.65 -4.05 -15.10
C PRO A 180 -9.78 -3.51 -15.99
N TRP A 181 -10.92 -3.12 -15.42
CA TRP A 181 -12.06 -2.55 -16.16
C TRP A 181 -12.13 -1.02 -16.12
N GLY A 182 -11.07 -0.36 -15.64
CA GLY A 182 -10.89 1.09 -15.78
C GLY A 182 -11.51 1.91 -14.65
N THR A 183 -11.48 1.39 -13.42
CA THR A 183 -11.88 2.11 -12.22
C THR A 183 -10.77 2.05 -11.16
N TRP A 184 -10.85 2.91 -10.17
CA TRP A 184 -10.08 2.91 -8.95
C TRP A 184 -10.96 2.46 -7.79
N LEU A 185 -10.52 1.47 -7.03
CA LEU A 185 -11.10 1.13 -5.73
C LEU A 185 -10.37 1.93 -4.67
N THR A 186 -11.07 2.79 -3.96
CA THR A 186 -10.55 3.55 -2.82
C THR A 186 -11.04 2.92 -1.53
N CYS A 187 -10.16 2.83 -0.56
CA CYS A 187 -10.35 2.15 0.71
C CYS A 187 -10.55 3.15 1.84
N GLU A 188 -11.54 2.95 2.70
CA GLU A 188 -11.66 3.66 3.97
C GLU A 188 -10.94 2.86 5.05
N GLU A 189 -9.86 3.39 5.57
CA GLU A 189 -9.12 2.84 6.71
C GLU A 189 -9.73 3.32 8.02
N SER A 190 -11.00 3.03 8.21
CA SER A 190 -11.80 3.53 9.32
C SER A 190 -13.08 2.71 9.45
N THR A 191 -13.58 2.51 10.66
CA THR A 191 -14.90 1.91 10.90
C THR A 191 -15.84 2.85 11.64
N VAL A 192 -15.54 4.14 11.66
CA VAL A 192 -16.38 5.16 12.31
C VAL A 192 -17.80 5.19 11.75
N GLY A 193 -18.71 5.81 12.46
CA GLY A 193 -20.10 5.87 12.05
C GLY A 193 -20.95 6.79 12.94
N LYS A 194 -22.22 6.49 12.99
CA LYS A 194 -23.21 7.32 13.68
C LYS A 194 -22.96 7.47 15.17
N TYR A 195 -22.35 6.49 15.80
CA TYR A 195 -22.03 6.54 17.24
C TYR A 195 -21.00 7.63 17.55
N LYS A 196 -20.04 7.86 16.61
CA LYS A 196 -19.05 8.94 16.71
C LYS A 196 -19.48 10.26 16.06
N GLY A 197 -20.75 10.39 15.63
CA GLY A 197 -21.32 11.65 15.12
C GLY A 197 -21.30 11.81 13.60
N TYR A 198 -20.96 10.77 12.86
CA TYR A 198 -21.09 10.73 11.40
C TYR A 198 -22.57 10.52 11.00
N GLU A 199 -22.92 10.90 9.75
CA GLU A 199 -24.29 10.66 9.23
C GLU A 199 -24.49 9.21 8.79
N LYS A 200 -23.40 8.55 8.40
CA LYS A 200 -23.38 7.19 7.85
C LYS A 200 -22.30 6.33 8.49
N GLU A 201 -22.40 5.04 8.22
CA GLU A 201 -21.37 4.07 8.58
C GLU A 201 -20.24 4.10 7.54
N HIS A 202 -18.99 4.03 8.00
CA HIS A 202 -17.77 4.00 7.23
C HIS A 202 -17.03 2.65 7.39
N GLY A 203 -15.93 2.46 6.68
CA GLY A 203 -15.16 1.22 6.65
C GLY A 203 -15.41 0.41 5.40
N TYR A 204 -15.60 1.09 4.27
CA TYR A 204 -15.95 0.46 3.01
C TYR A 204 -15.00 0.81 1.87
N VAL A 205 -15.08 0.00 0.83
CA VAL A 205 -14.47 0.29 -0.47
C VAL A 205 -15.48 0.99 -1.37
N PHE A 206 -15.02 2.01 -2.10
CA PHE A 206 -15.80 2.72 -3.12
C PHE A 206 -15.12 2.60 -4.49
N GLU A 207 -15.91 2.65 -5.55
CA GLU A 207 -15.42 2.50 -6.92
C GLU A 207 -15.55 3.80 -7.70
N VAL A 208 -14.41 4.34 -8.18
CA VAL A 208 -14.31 5.62 -8.91
C VAL A 208 -13.93 5.36 -10.36
N PRO A 209 -14.75 5.73 -11.35
CA PRO A 209 -14.43 5.58 -12.77
C PRO A 209 -13.22 6.45 -13.18
N ALA A 210 -12.34 5.92 -14.04
CA ALA A 210 -11.17 6.63 -14.56
C ALA A 210 -11.50 7.96 -15.27
N GLY A 211 -12.71 8.08 -15.84
CA GLY A 211 -13.17 9.28 -16.54
C GLY A 211 -13.95 10.27 -15.67
N ALA A 212 -14.03 10.05 -14.34
CA ALA A 212 -14.73 10.97 -13.46
C ALA A 212 -14.04 12.35 -13.48
N SER A 213 -14.85 13.41 -13.62
CA SER A 213 -14.40 14.81 -13.65
C SER A 213 -15.19 15.72 -12.70
N SER A 214 -16.07 15.12 -11.89
CA SER A 214 -16.84 15.75 -10.83
C SER A 214 -17.25 14.67 -9.81
N PRO A 215 -17.70 15.02 -8.61
CA PRO A 215 -18.10 14.04 -7.60
C PRO A 215 -19.19 13.10 -8.11
N ILE A 216 -18.88 11.81 -8.12
CA ILE A 216 -19.80 10.72 -8.45
C ILE A 216 -20.84 10.53 -7.35
N ASP A 217 -21.87 9.72 -7.60
CA ASP A 217 -22.79 9.22 -6.58
C ASP A 217 -22.06 8.14 -5.75
N PRO A 218 -21.72 8.39 -4.48
CA PRO A 218 -20.88 7.49 -3.70
C PRO A 218 -21.68 6.29 -3.18
N LYS A 219 -21.25 5.10 -3.58
CA LYS A 219 -21.89 3.83 -3.17
C LYS A 219 -20.86 2.92 -2.54
N PRO A 220 -20.99 2.55 -1.24
CA PRO A 220 -20.12 1.60 -0.60
C PRO A 220 -20.36 0.19 -1.14
N ILE A 221 -19.30 -0.60 -1.26
CA ILE A 221 -19.39 -2.02 -1.67
C ILE A 221 -19.40 -2.88 -0.41
N LYS A 222 -20.52 -2.87 0.32
CA LYS A 222 -20.70 -3.49 1.64
C LYS A 222 -20.32 -4.98 1.71
N ALA A 223 -20.52 -5.72 0.62
CA ALA A 223 -20.16 -7.13 0.55
C ALA A 223 -18.65 -7.39 0.54
N MET A 224 -17.81 -6.36 0.37
CA MET A 224 -16.36 -6.43 0.52
C MET A 224 -15.87 -6.36 1.96
N GLY A 225 -16.76 -6.12 2.90
CA GLY A 225 -16.48 -6.04 4.33
C GLY A 225 -16.59 -4.62 4.88
N ARG A 226 -16.83 -4.52 6.19
CA ARG A 226 -16.73 -3.29 6.98
C ARG A 226 -15.62 -3.45 8.00
N PHE A 227 -14.43 -3.01 7.62
CA PHE A 227 -13.20 -3.02 8.43
C PHE A 227 -12.28 -1.88 7.98
N THR A 228 -11.15 -1.68 8.63
CA THR A 228 -10.13 -0.69 8.25
C THR A 228 -9.42 -1.16 6.97
N HIS A 229 -10.01 -0.81 5.82
CA HIS A 229 -9.48 -1.18 4.51
C HIS A 229 -8.26 -0.36 4.17
N GLU A 230 -7.11 -1.04 3.92
CA GLU A 230 -5.90 -0.38 3.48
C GLU A 230 -5.80 -0.40 1.94
N ALA A 231 -5.56 -1.53 1.33
CA ALA A 231 -5.33 -1.64 -0.11
C ALA A 231 -6.14 -2.73 -0.79
N CYS A 232 -6.22 -2.61 -2.13
CA CYS A 232 -6.84 -3.60 -3.01
C CYS A 232 -5.90 -4.02 -4.13
N ALA A 233 -5.71 -5.33 -4.34
CA ALA A 233 -5.04 -5.89 -5.51
C ALA A 233 -5.98 -6.78 -6.30
N ILE A 234 -6.16 -6.51 -7.59
CA ILE A 234 -7.17 -7.19 -8.42
C ILE A 234 -6.49 -8.18 -9.37
N ASP A 235 -6.87 -9.45 -9.32
CA ASP A 235 -6.46 -10.44 -10.32
C ASP A 235 -7.21 -10.19 -11.64
N PRO A 236 -6.52 -9.72 -12.70
CA PRO A 236 -7.17 -9.35 -13.96
C PRO A 236 -7.76 -10.55 -14.71
N ARG A 237 -7.41 -11.79 -14.35
CA ARG A 237 -7.90 -13.00 -14.98
C ARG A 237 -9.28 -13.42 -14.45
N THR A 238 -9.58 -13.04 -13.20
CA THR A 238 -10.73 -13.55 -12.45
C THR A 238 -11.63 -12.46 -11.91
N GLY A 239 -11.12 -11.23 -11.77
CA GLY A 239 -11.80 -10.13 -11.09
C GLY A 239 -11.88 -10.29 -9.58
N ILE A 240 -11.19 -11.27 -8.98
CA ILE A 240 -11.06 -11.40 -7.53
C ILE A 240 -10.27 -10.21 -7.00
N VAL A 241 -10.79 -9.58 -5.94
CA VAL A 241 -10.14 -8.48 -5.23
C VAL A 241 -9.51 -9.04 -3.96
N TYR A 242 -8.21 -8.86 -3.80
CA TYR A 242 -7.48 -9.15 -2.57
C TYR A 242 -7.33 -7.84 -1.80
N MET A 243 -7.45 -7.91 -0.47
CA MET A 243 -7.48 -6.71 0.38
C MET A 243 -6.65 -6.90 1.62
N THR A 244 -5.99 -5.83 2.02
CA THR A 244 -5.31 -5.68 3.31
C THR A 244 -6.18 -4.91 4.29
N GLU A 245 -6.02 -5.20 5.58
CA GLU A 245 -6.65 -4.52 6.72
C GLU A 245 -5.53 -3.99 7.60
N ASP A 246 -5.59 -2.73 8.02
CA ASP A 246 -4.72 -2.19 9.05
C ASP A 246 -5.52 -1.77 10.29
N ASN A 247 -5.40 -2.52 11.38
CA ASN A 247 -6.10 -2.30 12.64
C ASN A 247 -5.37 -2.90 13.85
N GLY A 248 -4.37 -3.76 13.61
CA GLY A 248 -3.62 -4.49 14.62
C GLY A 248 -4.47 -5.21 15.68
N PRO A 249 -4.95 -6.45 15.47
CA PRO A 249 -4.44 -7.45 14.49
C PRO A 249 -5.15 -7.40 13.14
N ASP A 250 -4.45 -7.87 12.08
CA ASP A 250 -4.87 -7.70 10.70
C ASP A 250 -5.19 -9.00 9.99
N GLY A 251 -6.11 -8.90 9.02
CA GLY A 251 -6.48 -9.94 8.10
C GLY A 251 -6.06 -9.65 6.66
N PHE A 252 -5.63 -10.69 5.94
CA PHE A 252 -5.51 -10.64 4.50
C PHE A 252 -6.72 -11.30 3.87
N TYR A 253 -7.51 -10.54 3.12
CA TYR A 253 -8.80 -10.97 2.60
C TYR A 253 -8.81 -11.15 1.09
N ARG A 254 -9.86 -11.83 0.61
CA ARG A 254 -10.27 -11.77 -0.79
C ARG A 254 -11.78 -11.65 -0.91
N TYR A 255 -12.20 -10.88 -1.88
CA TYR A 255 -13.59 -10.80 -2.32
C TYR A 255 -13.74 -11.48 -3.68
N ILE A 256 -14.61 -12.50 -3.76
CA ILE A 256 -14.96 -13.20 -4.99
C ILE A 256 -16.28 -12.62 -5.48
N PRO A 257 -16.29 -11.75 -6.50
CA PRO A 257 -17.53 -11.14 -6.97
C PRO A 257 -18.41 -12.17 -7.68
N ASN A 258 -19.73 -12.09 -7.49
CA ASN A 258 -20.69 -12.89 -8.25
C ASN A 258 -20.60 -12.63 -9.77
N HIS A 259 -20.22 -11.41 -10.14
CA HIS A 259 -20.01 -10.97 -11.52
C HIS A 259 -18.72 -10.16 -11.60
N PRO A 260 -17.64 -10.68 -12.21
CA PRO A 260 -16.41 -9.94 -12.41
C PRO A 260 -16.65 -8.57 -13.08
N GLY A 261 -16.04 -7.51 -12.52
CA GLY A 261 -16.25 -6.13 -12.99
C GLY A 261 -17.58 -5.47 -12.58
N GLN A 262 -18.39 -6.12 -11.75
CA GLN A 262 -19.65 -5.60 -11.23
C GLN A 262 -19.75 -5.83 -9.72
N LEU A 263 -18.84 -5.23 -8.97
CA LEU A 263 -18.60 -5.54 -7.55
C LEU A 263 -19.82 -5.30 -6.67
N HIS A 264 -20.66 -4.31 -7.00
CA HIS A 264 -21.91 -4.00 -6.29
C HIS A 264 -23.01 -5.09 -6.41
N ARG A 265 -22.81 -6.09 -7.27
CA ARG A 265 -23.77 -7.20 -7.41
C ARG A 265 -23.56 -8.33 -6.40
N GLY A 266 -22.81 -8.06 -5.35
CA GLY A 266 -22.51 -9.01 -4.29
C GLY A 266 -21.41 -10.00 -4.66
N GLY A 267 -20.99 -10.76 -3.66
CA GLY A 267 -19.91 -11.72 -3.76
C GLY A 267 -19.69 -12.43 -2.43
N LYS A 268 -18.54 -13.05 -2.29
CA LYS A 268 -18.14 -13.78 -1.07
C LYS A 268 -16.84 -13.21 -0.53
N LEU A 269 -16.86 -12.79 0.72
CA LEU A 269 -15.67 -12.39 1.46
C LEU A 269 -15.05 -13.59 2.17
N GLN A 270 -13.72 -13.70 2.08
CA GLN A 270 -12.94 -14.76 2.72
C GLN A 270 -11.64 -14.19 3.26
N MET A 271 -11.13 -14.79 4.35
CA MET A 271 -9.86 -14.46 4.97
C MET A 271 -8.85 -15.59 4.77
N LEU A 272 -7.56 -15.26 4.62
CA LEU A 272 -6.47 -16.23 4.37
C LEU A 272 -6.21 -17.10 5.60
N ALA A 273 -6.04 -18.40 5.38
CA ALA A 273 -5.55 -19.34 6.38
C ALA A 273 -4.34 -20.12 5.85
N VAL A 274 -3.37 -20.42 6.71
CA VAL A 274 -2.24 -21.30 6.39
C VAL A 274 -2.65 -22.74 6.61
N LYS A 275 -2.63 -23.53 5.56
CA LYS A 275 -3.10 -24.91 5.59
C LYS A 275 -2.32 -25.75 6.60
N GLY A 276 -3.05 -26.41 7.51
CA GLY A 276 -2.47 -27.26 8.55
C GLY A 276 -1.85 -26.51 9.73
N ARG A 277 -1.90 -25.19 9.73
CA ARG A 277 -1.42 -24.32 10.83
C ARG A 277 -2.55 -23.34 11.21
N SER A 278 -3.53 -23.83 12.00
CA SER A 278 -4.65 -23.00 12.43
C SER A 278 -4.19 -21.81 13.25
N LYS A 279 -4.79 -20.65 12.99
CA LYS A 279 -4.45 -19.39 13.66
C LYS A 279 -2.97 -19.05 13.55
N TYR A 280 -2.38 -19.26 12.37
CA TYR A 280 -0.98 -18.96 12.11
C TYR A 280 -0.67 -17.48 12.36
N ASP A 281 0.46 -17.22 13.02
CA ASP A 281 0.95 -15.87 13.28
C ASP A 281 2.14 -15.59 12.35
N THR A 282 2.05 -14.52 11.56
CA THR A 282 3.08 -14.16 10.59
C THR A 282 4.04 -13.09 11.09
N VAL A 283 3.81 -12.55 12.30
CA VAL A 283 4.52 -11.36 12.78
C VAL A 283 6.00 -11.65 13.06
N HIS A 284 6.31 -12.76 13.73
CA HIS A 284 7.68 -13.08 14.12
C HIS A 284 8.11 -14.49 13.68
N GLY A 285 9.42 -14.71 13.62
CA GLY A 285 10.02 -16.03 13.41
C GLY A 285 9.77 -16.60 12.01
N GLN A 286 9.58 -15.73 11.03
CA GLN A 286 9.35 -16.16 9.65
C GLN A 286 10.68 -16.44 8.93
N THR A 287 10.63 -17.27 7.91
CA THR A 287 11.81 -17.56 7.08
C THR A 287 11.61 -17.04 5.67
N VAL A 288 12.49 -16.15 5.23
CA VAL A 288 12.47 -15.62 3.86
C VAL A 288 12.58 -16.76 2.85
N GLY A 289 11.66 -16.80 1.88
CA GLY A 289 11.56 -17.83 0.86
C GLY A 289 10.78 -19.08 1.29
N GLU A 290 10.33 -19.20 2.57
CA GLU A 290 9.43 -20.28 2.97
C GLU A 290 8.09 -20.14 2.22
N LYS A 291 7.62 -21.29 1.68
CA LYS A 291 6.36 -21.35 0.93
C LYS A 291 5.28 -22.00 1.80
N LEU A 292 4.37 -21.18 2.27
CA LEU A 292 3.25 -21.59 3.11
C LEU A 292 2.04 -21.92 2.21
N PRO A 293 1.57 -23.19 2.15
CA PRO A 293 0.35 -23.50 1.42
C PRO A 293 -0.86 -22.88 2.13
N CYS A 294 -1.72 -22.23 1.36
CA CYS A 294 -2.86 -21.47 1.89
C CYS A 294 -4.20 -22.00 1.41
N GLU A 295 -5.22 -21.73 2.22
CA GLU A 295 -6.63 -21.91 1.96
C GLU A 295 -7.41 -20.70 2.47
N TRP A 296 -8.73 -20.68 2.32
CA TRP A 296 -9.56 -19.53 2.61
C TRP A 296 -10.74 -19.90 3.48
N VAL A 297 -10.99 -19.14 4.53
CA VAL A 297 -12.17 -19.26 5.39
C VAL A 297 -13.20 -18.18 5.06
N THR A 298 -14.47 -18.53 5.04
CA THR A 298 -15.55 -17.60 4.69
C THR A 298 -15.89 -16.71 5.87
N ILE A 299 -16.05 -15.43 5.63
CA ILE A 299 -16.65 -14.46 6.55
C ILE A 299 -18.16 -14.53 6.35
N ASP A 300 -18.91 -14.81 7.42
CA ASP A 300 -20.36 -15.02 7.35
C ASP A 300 -21.11 -13.69 7.35
N ASP A 301 -20.66 -12.73 8.16
CA ASP A 301 -21.20 -11.38 8.24
C ASP A 301 -20.12 -10.35 7.83
N PRO A 302 -20.11 -9.91 6.57
CA PRO A 302 -19.14 -8.93 6.10
C PRO A 302 -19.44 -7.49 6.52
N ASP A 303 -20.68 -7.15 6.94
CA ASP A 303 -21.09 -5.78 7.30
C ASP A 303 -21.72 -5.75 8.72
N PRO A 304 -20.96 -6.10 9.78
CA PRO A 304 -21.50 -6.16 11.13
C PRO A 304 -21.92 -4.78 11.63
N GLU A 305 -23.11 -4.71 12.25
CA GLU A 305 -23.69 -3.46 12.73
C GLU A 305 -22.85 -2.77 13.80
N ASP A 306 -22.12 -3.56 14.59
CA ASP A 306 -21.31 -3.05 15.71
C ASP A 306 -19.82 -2.82 15.35
N ALA A 307 -19.41 -2.86 14.07
CA ALA A 307 -18.03 -2.66 13.63
C ALA A 307 -17.43 -1.32 14.13
N GLU A 308 -18.21 -0.27 14.26
CA GLU A 308 -17.74 1.00 14.81
C GLU A 308 -17.22 0.89 16.26
N ARG A 309 -17.82 0.02 17.07
CA ARG A 309 -17.44 -0.20 18.48
C ARG A 309 -16.49 -1.39 18.67
N HIS A 310 -16.47 -2.26 17.69
CA HIS A 310 -15.68 -3.48 17.66
C HIS A 310 -15.05 -3.64 16.27
N PRO A 311 -14.01 -2.86 15.92
CA PRO A 311 -13.44 -2.82 14.58
C PRO A 311 -12.86 -4.16 14.10
N THR A 312 -12.53 -5.07 15.03
CA THR A 312 -12.05 -6.42 14.71
C THR A 312 -13.14 -7.44 14.36
N ARG A 313 -14.42 -7.07 14.29
CA ARG A 313 -15.53 -8.04 14.08
C ARG A 313 -15.39 -8.92 12.83
N VAL A 314 -14.91 -8.37 11.74
CA VAL A 314 -14.68 -9.14 10.51
C VAL A 314 -13.46 -10.06 10.67
N TYR A 315 -12.37 -9.54 11.24
CA TYR A 315 -11.17 -10.31 11.57
C TYR A 315 -11.48 -11.49 12.51
N ASP A 316 -12.21 -11.26 13.59
CA ASP A 316 -12.52 -12.27 14.62
C ASP A 316 -13.24 -13.49 14.02
N GLN A 317 -14.21 -13.27 13.09
CA GLN A 317 -14.90 -14.37 12.39
C GLN A 317 -13.93 -15.26 11.61
N GLY A 318 -12.97 -14.64 10.93
CA GLY A 318 -11.93 -15.38 10.20
C GLY A 318 -10.98 -16.11 11.15
N ARG A 319 -10.55 -15.43 12.20
CA ARG A 319 -9.62 -15.95 13.20
C ARG A 319 -10.19 -17.15 13.96
N GLU A 320 -11.47 -17.11 14.31
CA GLU A 320 -12.19 -18.24 14.92
C GLU A 320 -12.19 -19.49 14.03
N LYS A 321 -12.25 -19.30 12.72
CA LYS A 321 -12.18 -20.37 11.70
C LYS A 321 -10.75 -20.76 11.32
N GLY A 322 -9.74 -20.23 12.00
CA GLY A 322 -8.34 -20.63 11.82
C GLY A 322 -7.54 -19.77 10.84
N ALA A 323 -8.05 -18.58 10.44
CA ALA A 323 -7.31 -17.65 9.58
C ALA A 323 -5.99 -17.19 10.19
N ALA A 324 -5.06 -16.76 9.35
CA ALA A 324 -3.78 -16.21 9.74
C ALA A 324 -3.93 -14.80 10.32
N ARG A 325 -2.98 -14.42 11.19
CA ARG A 325 -2.82 -13.08 11.73
C ARG A 325 -1.62 -12.40 11.09
N PHE A 326 -1.79 -11.15 10.72
CA PHE A 326 -0.75 -10.21 10.34
C PHE A 326 -0.73 -9.01 11.29
N LEU A 327 0.20 -8.07 11.09
CA LEU A 327 0.28 -6.81 11.84
C LEU A 327 0.87 -5.71 10.95
N GLY A 328 0.20 -4.56 10.88
CA GLY A 328 0.55 -3.44 10.01
C GLY A 328 0.46 -3.84 8.53
N LEU A 329 -0.66 -4.43 8.07
CA LEU A 329 -0.85 -4.74 6.67
C LEU A 329 -1.19 -3.48 5.89
N GLU A 330 -0.30 -3.12 4.99
CA GLU A 330 -0.36 -1.90 4.21
C GLU A 330 -0.67 -2.17 2.72
N GLY A 331 0.03 -1.47 1.86
CA GLY A 331 -0.17 -1.52 0.42
C GLY A 331 -0.21 -2.91 -0.18
N ALA A 332 -1.04 -3.09 -1.21
CA ALA A 332 -1.13 -4.32 -1.99
C ALA A 332 -1.18 -4.04 -3.49
N ASN A 333 -0.44 -4.83 -4.27
CA ASN A 333 -0.39 -4.66 -5.72
C ASN A 333 -0.36 -5.99 -6.48
N TRP A 334 -1.11 -6.06 -7.58
CA TRP A 334 -1.06 -7.21 -8.47
C TRP A 334 0.06 -7.08 -9.48
N GLY A 335 0.96 -8.04 -9.51
CA GLY A 335 2.03 -8.12 -10.50
C GLY A 335 2.62 -9.52 -10.61
N GLN A 336 3.15 -9.86 -11.77
CA GLN A 336 3.83 -11.14 -12.01
C GLN A 336 2.96 -12.39 -11.65
N GLY A 337 1.62 -12.26 -11.79
CA GLY A 337 0.68 -13.34 -11.51
C GLY A 337 0.38 -13.58 -10.03
N SER A 338 0.77 -12.67 -9.17
CA SER A 338 0.66 -12.73 -7.71
C SER A 338 0.22 -11.42 -7.11
N VAL A 339 -0.26 -11.44 -5.88
CA VAL A 339 -0.43 -10.28 -5.03
C VAL A 339 0.84 -10.08 -4.22
N TRP A 340 1.41 -8.90 -4.26
CA TRP A 340 2.48 -8.43 -3.40
C TRP A 340 1.91 -7.45 -2.39
N PHE A 341 2.29 -7.56 -1.13
CA PHE A 341 1.80 -6.69 -0.07
C PHE A 341 2.85 -6.52 1.03
N THR A 342 2.72 -5.47 1.79
CA THR A 342 3.60 -5.09 2.89
C THR A 342 2.93 -5.34 4.23
N ALA A 343 3.76 -5.47 5.27
CA ALA A 343 3.37 -5.53 6.66
C ALA A 343 4.41 -4.70 7.44
N SER A 344 4.08 -3.44 7.72
CA SER A 344 5.00 -2.42 8.24
C SER A 344 5.51 -2.73 9.64
N GLU A 345 4.61 -3.19 10.53
CA GLU A 345 4.89 -3.47 11.94
C GLU A 345 5.22 -4.96 12.21
N SER A 346 5.60 -5.71 11.18
CA SER A 346 5.94 -7.14 11.28
C SER A 346 7.44 -7.38 11.09
N GLY A 347 7.89 -8.61 11.42
CA GLY A 347 9.27 -9.04 11.41
C GLY A 347 9.87 -9.09 12.82
N ASP A 348 11.02 -9.77 12.96
CA ASP A 348 11.67 -9.93 14.27
C ASP A 348 12.11 -8.59 14.88
N MET A 349 12.36 -7.57 14.03
CA MET A 349 12.67 -6.21 14.45
C MET A 349 11.48 -5.24 14.38
N LEU A 350 10.29 -5.70 13.98
CA LEU A 350 9.12 -4.84 13.72
C LEU A 350 9.46 -3.67 12.78
N ALA A 351 10.27 -3.95 11.76
CA ALA A 351 10.74 -2.97 10.78
C ALA A 351 10.21 -3.24 9.37
N GLY A 352 9.37 -4.25 9.26
CA GLY A 352 8.58 -4.54 8.07
C GLY A 352 8.94 -5.80 7.31
N GLN A 353 7.92 -6.36 6.67
CA GLN A 353 7.97 -7.54 5.83
C GLN A 353 7.37 -7.25 4.45
N VAL A 354 7.84 -7.95 3.43
CA VAL A 354 7.26 -7.97 2.09
C VAL A 354 6.80 -9.39 1.76
N TRP A 355 5.51 -9.53 1.54
CA TRP A 355 4.86 -10.80 1.27
C TRP A 355 4.40 -10.93 -0.18
N LYS A 356 4.32 -12.18 -0.66
CA LYS A 356 3.77 -12.51 -1.96
C LYS A 356 2.79 -13.67 -1.85
N TYR A 357 1.54 -13.43 -2.24
CA TYR A 357 0.52 -14.48 -2.38
C TYR A 357 0.32 -14.85 -3.85
N THR A 358 0.52 -16.13 -4.18
CA THR A 358 0.32 -16.66 -5.54
C THR A 358 -0.90 -17.57 -5.56
N PRO A 359 -2.01 -17.18 -6.21
CA PRO A 359 -3.19 -18.02 -6.34
C PRO A 359 -2.92 -19.20 -7.28
N HIS A 360 -3.40 -20.40 -6.92
CA HIS A 360 -3.34 -21.57 -7.77
C HIS A 360 -4.46 -21.55 -8.83
N LYS A 361 -4.32 -22.34 -9.88
CA LYS A 361 -5.31 -22.43 -10.99
C LYS A 361 -6.74 -22.71 -10.53
N ASN A 362 -6.90 -23.51 -9.47
CA ASN A 362 -8.23 -23.84 -8.92
C ASN A 362 -8.82 -22.76 -8.01
N LEU A 363 -8.11 -21.66 -7.77
CA LEU A 363 -8.50 -20.50 -6.96
C LEU A 363 -8.89 -20.81 -5.49
N LYS A 364 -9.04 -22.06 -5.11
CA LYS A 364 -9.36 -22.46 -3.73
C LYS A 364 -8.12 -22.50 -2.84
N LYS A 365 -6.94 -22.53 -3.44
CA LYS A 365 -5.64 -22.65 -2.78
C LYS A 365 -4.68 -21.63 -3.35
N GLY A 366 -3.63 -21.37 -2.63
CA GLY A 366 -2.52 -20.52 -3.05
C GLY A 366 -1.28 -20.81 -2.23
N THR A 367 -0.26 -20.02 -2.45
CA THR A 367 1.01 -20.08 -1.71
C THR A 367 1.34 -18.67 -1.23
N LEU A 368 1.55 -18.52 0.06
CA LEU A 368 2.10 -17.32 0.68
C LEU A 368 3.61 -17.51 0.84
N GLU A 369 4.40 -16.50 0.49
CA GLU A 369 5.87 -16.55 0.55
C GLU A 369 6.38 -15.22 1.08
N LEU A 370 7.21 -15.26 2.15
CA LEU A 370 7.93 -14.09 2.64
C LEU A 370 9.07 -13.80 1.67
N MET A 371 9.05 -12.63 1.05
CA MET A 371 10.03 -12.23 0.04
C MET A 371 11.18 -11.42 0.62
N PHE A 372 10.91 -10.68 1.69
CA PHE A 372 11.89 -9.88 2.41
C PHE A 372 11.39 -9.62 3.84
N GLU A 373 12.31 -9.60 4.79
CA GLU A 373 12.09 -9.14 6.16
C GLU A 373 13.23 -8.19 6.52
N SER A 374 12.91 -7.05 7.11
CA SER A 374 13.90 -6.07 7.52
C SER A 374 14.57 -6.50 8.82
N ASP A 375 15.91 -6.59 8.79
CA ASP A 375 16.78 -6.79 9.94
C ASP A 375 17.60 -5.53 10.30
N ASP A 376 17.38 -4.45 9.54
CA ASP A 376 18.01 -3.13 9.77
C ASP A 376 17.09 -2.04 9.18
N ARG A 377 16.57 -1.15 10.03
CA ARG A 377 15.73 -0.01 9.60
C ARG A 377 16.41 0.91 8.58
N LYS A 378 17.74 0.90 8.48
CA LYS A 378 18.47 1.62 7.42
C LYS A 378 18.35 0.98 6.04
N VAL A 379 18.02 -0.31 5.98
CA VAL A 379 17.83 -1.07 4.73
C VAL A 379 16.37 -0.97 4.28
N LEU A 380 15.43 -1.15 5.19
CA LEU A 380 13.99 -0.98 4.98
C LEU A 380 13.35 -0.63 6.33
N ASP A 381 12.54 0.42 6.37
CA ASP A 381 11.85 0.89 7.56
C ASP A 381 10.37 1.10 7.27
N GLU A 382 9.54 0.29 7.92
CA GLU A 382 8.08 0.38 7.85
C GLU A 382 7.56 0.60 6.41
N PRO A 383 7.70 -0.41 5.52
CA PRO A 383 7.22 -0.29 4.14
C PRO A 383 5.71 -0.24 4.11
N ASP A 384 5.17 0.83 3.58
CA ASP A 384 3.75 1.06 3.38
C ASP A 384 3.35 0.79 1.92
N ALA A 385 3.26 1.78 1.07
CA ALA A 385 2.78 1.61 -0.30
C ALA A 385 3.74 0.78 -1.17
N ILE A 386 3.18 -0.11 -1.99
CA ILE A 386 3.91 -1.06 -2.83
C ILE A 386 3.43 -1.03 -4.27
N VAL A 387 4.34 -1.10 -5.23
CA VAL A 387 3.98 -1.32 -6.64
C VAL A 387 4.96 -2.23 -7.37
N VAL A 388 4.43 -3.21 -8.10
CA VAL A 388 5.24 -4.10 -8.93
C VAL A 388 5.63 -3.39 -10.22
N SER A 389 6.93 -3.22 -10.43
CA SER A 389 7.47 -2.58 -11.62
C SER A 389 7.22 -3.42 -12.89
N PRO A 390 6.92 -2.76 -14.02
CA PRO A 390 6.88 -3.46 -15.32
C PRO A 390 8.25 -4.04 -15.74
N ARG A 391 9.32 -3.71 -15.00
CA ARG A 391 10.71 -4.17 -15.27
C ARG A 391 11.18 -5.25 -14.30
N GLY A 392 10.29 -5.73 -13.41
CA GLY A 392 10.50 -6.93 -12.61
C GLY A 392 10.89 -6.70 -11.15
N GLY A 393 11.25 -5.49 -10.75
CA GLY A 393 11.44 -5.14 -9.34
C GLY A 393 10.12 -4.81 -8.64
N VAL A 394 10.20 -4.63 -7.34
CA VAL A 394 9.09 -4.14 -6.51
C VAL A 394 9.54 -2.86 -5.85
N LEU A 395 8.78 -1.79 -6.05
CA LEU A 395 8.99 -0.50 -5.40
C LEU A 395 8.24 -0.51 -4.08
N LEU A 396 8.89 -0.01 -3.03
CA LEU A 396 8.36 0.16 -1.69
C LEU A 396 8.51 1.62 -1.27
N CYS A 397 7.49 2.18 -0.68
CA CYS A 397 7.48 3.49 -0.04
C CYS A 397 7.62 3.29 1.46
N GLU A 398 8.54 3.99 2.13
CA GLU A 398 8.70 3.93 3.57
C GLU A 398 7.83 4.97 4.27
N ASP A 399 7.29 4.60 5.43
CA ASP A 399 6.60 5.45 6.40
C ASP A 399 7.20 5.37 7.81
N GLY A 400 8.49 5.11 7.92
CA GLY A 400 9.18 5.12 9.22
C GLY A 400 9.02 6.46 9.94
N ASP A 401 8.83 6.42 11.25
CA ASP A 401 8.58 7.58 12.10
C ASP A 401 9.81 8.49 12.32
N GLY A 402 11.00 8.02 11.91
CA GLY A 402 12.26 8.73 12.06
C GLY A 402 12.78 8.81 13.51
N GLU A 403 12.27 7.98 14.43
CA GLU A 403 12.72 7.94 15.84
C GLU A 403 14.21 7.65 15.97
N ASP A 404 14.78 6.89 15.03
CA ASP A 404 16.22 6.61 14.95
C ASP A 404 17.02 7.72 14.26
N GLY A 405 16.41 8.87 13.95
CA GLY A 405 16.98 9.95 13.16
C GLY A 405 17.00 9.67 11.66
N GLY A 406 16.27 8.65 11.21
CA GLY A 406 16.12 8.26 9.83
C GLY A 406 15.33 9.25 8.98
N THR A 407 15.24 8.95 7.71
CA THR A 407 14.40 9.66 6.72
C THR A 407 13.78 8.62 5.81
N ASN A 408 12.58 8.87 5.27
CA ASN A 408 11.88 7.92 4.42
C ASN A 408 12.45 7.86 3.00
N TYR A 409 12.54 6.65 2.49
CA TYR A 409 13.08 6.34 1.17
C TYR A 409 12.02 5.66 0.29
N ILE A 410 12.25 5.72 -1.01
CA ILE A 410 11.69 4.77 -1.95
C ILE A 410 12.72 3.68 -2.16
N ARG A 411 12.35 2.44 -1.86
CA ARG A 411 13.20 1.26 -1.99
C ARG A 411 12.84 0.41 -3.20
N ILE A 412 13.76 -0.46 -3.58
CA ILE A 412 13.59 -1.43 -4.65
C ILE A 412 13.93 -2.81 -4.12
N LEU A 413 12.95 -3.70 -4.05
CA LEU A 413 13.24 -5.12 -3.90
C LEU A 413 13.49 -5.70 -5.29
N THR A 414 14.74 -6.10 -5.53
CA THR A 414 15.15 -6.68 -6.83
C THR A 414 14.64 -8.12 -6.98
N PRO A 415 14.55 -8.66 -8.21
CA PRO A 415 14.21 -10.08 -8.41
C PRO A 415 15.15 -11.08 -7.75
N ALA A 416 16.34 -10.63 -7.36
CA ALA A 416 17.32 -11.43 -6.62
C ALA A 416 17.15 -11.36 -5.09
N GLY A 417 16.11 -10.66 -4.59
CA GLY A 417 15.86 -10.50 -3.15
C GLY A 417 16.74 -9.44 -2.48
N LYS A 418 17.42 -8.59 -3.25
CA LYS A 418 18.26 -7.51 -2.71
C LYS A 418 17.46 -6.22 -2.58
N MET A 419 17.62 -5.51 -1.45
CA MET A 419 17.07 -4.18 -1.26
C MET A 419 18.03 -3.11 -1.79
N GLU A 420 17.53 -2.18 -2.62
CA GLU A 420 18.25 -1.04 -3.17
C GLU A 420 17.47 0.25 -2.90
N THR A 421 18.16 1.40 -2.92
CA THR A 421 17.52 2.70 -2.71
C THR A 421 17.32 3.41 -4.05
N PHE A 422 16.10 3.91 -4.30
CA PHE A 422 15.77 4.70 -5.49
C PHE A 422 15.63 6.19 -5.21
N ALA A 423 14.95 6.58 -4.12
CA ALA A 423 14.80 7.98 -3.77
C ALA A 423 14.98 8.20 -2.28
N LYS A 424 15.38 9.42 -1.92
CA LYS A 424 15.44 9.88 -0.53
C LYS A 424 14.58 11.13 -0.38
N ASN A 425 13.68 11.13 0.60
CA ASN A 425 12.98 12.34 1.01
C ASN A 425 13.92 13.25 1.82
N THR A 426 13.96 14.51 1.49
CA THR A 426 14.70 15.56 2.21
C THR A 426 13.83 16.81 2.42
N THR A 427 12.51 16.66 2.26
CA THR A 427 11.55 17.74 2.45
C THR A 427 11.45 18.10 3.93
N LYS A 428 11.51 19.41 4.22
CA LYS A 428 11.20 19.94 5.55
C LYS A 428 9.72 20.29 5.61
N ILE A 429 9.06 19.88 6.69
CA ILE A 429 7.68 20.27 6.96
C ILE A 429 7.72 21.61 7.75
N PRO A 430 7.17 22.70 7.22
CA PRO A 430 7.17 24.00 7.92
C PRO A 430 6.42 23.91 9.25
N GLY A 431 7.05 24.39 10.31
CA GLY A 431 6.46 24.44 11.66
C GLY A 431 6.60 23.16 12.49
N GLU A 432 7.20 22.11 11.95
CA GLU A 432 7.54 20.90 12.69
C GLU A 432 9.01 20.85 13.04
N ASN A 433 9.33 20.45 14.28
CA ASN A 433 10.70 20.25 14.76
C ASN A 433 11.25 18.85 14.40
N LYS A 434 10.58 18.14 13.49
CA LYS A 434 11.01 16.82 13.03
C LYS A 434 12.18 16.93 12.05
N ASN A 435 12.94 15.87 11.94
CA ASN A 435 14.02 15.75 10.96
C ASN A 435 13.49 15.95 9.54
N PRO A 436 14.29 16.54 8.61
CA PRO A 436 13.90 16.59 7.21
C PRO A 436 13.69 15.18 6.63
N GLY A 437 12.60 14.98 5.88
CA GLY A 437 12.35 13.73 5.19
C GLY A 437 11.63 12.64 5.99
N VAL A 438 11.11 12.98 7.16
CA VAL A 438 10.35 12.04 8.01
C VAL A 438 8.94 11.78 7.49
N THR A 439 8.40 12.64 6.62
CA THR A 439 7.08 12.36 6.03
C THR A 439 7.14 11.22 5.03
N GLU A 440 6.09 10.40 5.03
CA GLU A 440 6.00 9.20 4.22
C GLU A 440 5.99 9.47 2.70
N TRP A 441 6.42 8.48 1.96
CA TRP A 441 6.16 8.32 0.55
C TRP A 441 4.93 7.43 0.35
N SER A 442 3.93 7.91 -0.37
CA SER A 442 2.66 7.19 -0.57
C SER A 442 2.24 7.09 -2.03
N GLY A 443 1.25 6.27 -2.31
CA GLY A 443 0.50 6.21 -3.55
C GLY A 443 1.30 5.97 -4.82
N ALA A 444 2.39 5.20 -4.76
CA ALA A 444 3.24 4.92 -5.91
C ALA A 444 2.51 4.16 -7.02
N CYS A 445 2.59 4.63 -8.27
CA CYS A 445 2.03 3.95 -9.43
C CYS A 445 2.74 4.30 -10.73
N TYR A 446 2.69 3.38 -11.72
CA TYR A 446 3.25 3.61 -13.05
C TYR A 446 2.19 4.04 -14.06
N SER A 447 2.59 4.92 -15.00
CA SER A 447 1.80 5.11 -16.22
C SER A 447 1.65 3.78 -16.97
N PRO A 448 0.55 3.59 -17.76
CA PRO A 448 0.32 2.33 -18.46
C PRO A 448 1.44 1.89 -19.41
N ASP A 449 2.26 2.82 -19.90
CA ASP A 449 3.43 2.54 -20.74
C ASP A 449 4.74 2.41 -19.93
N GLY A 450 4.67 2.51 -18.61
CA GLY A 450 5.81 2.39 -17.70
C GLY A 450 6.87 3.49 -17.82
N LYS A 451 6.57 4.61 -18.49
CA LYS A 451 7.53 5.72 -18.67
C LYS A 451 7.57 6.68 -17.52
N TRP A 452 6.47 6.81 -16.79
CA TRP A 452 6.32 7.66 -15.64
C TRP A 452 6.05 6.85 -14.39
N LEU A 453 6.75 7.18 -13.32
CA LEU A 453 6.40 6.83 -11.94
C LEU A 453 5.75 8.04 -11.31
N PHE A 454 4.57 7.86 -10.73
CA PHE A 454 3.90 8.84 -9.88
C PHE A 454 4.04 8.39 -8.44
N VAL A 455 4.25 9.35 -7.54
CA VAL A 455 4.37 9.12 -6.11
C VAL A 455 3.97 10.38 -5.36
N ASN A 456 3.47 10.25 -4.16
CA ASN A 456 3.08 11.36 -3.31
C ASN A 456 4.04 11.50 -2.12
N LEU A 457 4.08 12.70 -1.54
CA LEU A 457 4.43 12.95 -0.16
C LEU A 457 3.15 13.27 0.59
N TYR A 458 2.81 12.48 1.58
CA TYR A 458 1.63 12.62 2.41
C TYR A 458 1.55 14.01 3.01
N HIS A 459 2.57 14.41 3.74
CA HIS A 459 2.78 15.77 4.19
C HIS A 459 4.00 16.40 3.47
N PRO A 460 3.89 17.64 3.04
CA PRO A 460 2.79 18.61 3.17
C PRO A 460 1.72 18.51 2.07
N GLY A 461 1.50 17.36 1.47
CA GLY A 461 0.56 17.11 0.39
C GLY A 461 1.10 17.56 -0.97
N ARG A 462 1.84 16.67 -1.66
CA ARG A 462 2.45 16.93 -2.98
C ARG A 462 2.49 15.65 -3.80
N SER A 463 2.28 15.78 -5.11
CA SER A 463 2.50 14.68 -6.04
C SER A 463 3.68 14.96 -6.94
N TYR A 464 4.37 13.90 -7.31
CA TYR A 464 5.51 13.94 -8.21
C TYR A 464 5.31 12.98 -9.39
N ALA A 465 5.74 13.41 -10.56
CA ALA A 465 5.88 12.57 -11.74
C ALA A 465 7.37 12.46 -12.07
N ILE A 466 7.89 11.24 -12.06
CA ILE A 466 9.32 10.93 -12.25
C ILE A 466 9.49 10.15 -13.55
N THR A 467 10.47 10.54 -14.37
CA THR A 467 10.86 9.84 -15.59
C THR A 467 12.37 9.78 -15.71
N GLY A 468 12.89 8.82 -16.47
CA GLY A 468 14.34 8.70 -16.61
C GLY A 468 14.80 7.41 -17.31
N PRO A 469 16.07 7.04 -17.14
CA PRO A 469 16.67 5.88 -17.78
C PRO A 469 16.30 4.56 -17.06
N TRP A 470 15.04 4.18 -17.12
CA TRP A 470 14.45 3.04 -16.41
C TRP A 470 15.06 1.67 -16.78
N ASP A 471 15.65 1.56 -17.96
CA ASP A 471 16.31 0.35 -18.47
C ASP A 471 17.57 -0.04 -17.70
N LYS A 472 18.17 0.90 -16.95
CA LYS A 472 19.36 0.67 -16.14
C LYS A 472 19.09 -0.14 -14.87
N GLY A 473 17.87 -0.19 -14.39
CA GLY A 473 17.49 -0.83 -13.13
C GLY A 473 16.17 -1.62 -13.21
N TRP A 474 15.58 -1.89 -12.08
CA TRP A 474 14.45 -2.79 -11.90
C TRP A 474 13.07 -2.09 -11.80
N LEU A 475 13.07 -0.74 -11.72
CA LEU A 475 11.82 0.06 -11.67
C LEU A 475 11.35 0.47 -13.05
#